data_d996b06528445e95542c853b49897373
#
_entry.id   d996b06528445e95542c853b49897373
#
_cell.length_a   1.000
_cell.length_b   1.000
_cell.length_c   1.000
_cell.angle_alpha   90.00
_cell.angle_beta   90.00
_cell.angle_gamma   90.00
#
_symmetry.space_group_name_H-M   'P 1'
#
loop_
_entity.id
_entity.type
_entity.pdbx_description
1 polymer ?
#
loop_
_entity_poly.entity_id
_entity_poly.type
_entity_poly.pdbx_seq_one_letter_code
_entity_poly.pdbx_strand_id
1 'polypeptide(L)'
;PLDLMNDIENAGNFDELVDAVLMLNQFFVQVNTQLQPLKMEKQIHEIMQFINDHYTDQDFSILCICEAFHISESTAYKIFRQAIDTSFADLVEHMRIERACQMLNEKQFLIKDISSAVGYTNDNSFRRAFKRVMGMTPREYSEFYTPPKSPR
;
A
#
# COMPACT_ATOMS: atom_id res chain seq x y z
N PRO A 1 19.24 -2.42 -30.51
CA PRO A 1 18.68 -1.10 -30.82
C PRO A 1 19.58 -0.25 -31.70
N LEU A 2 20.92 -0.40 -31.60
CA LEU A 2 21.86 0.34 -32.47
C LEU A 2 21.76 -0.12 -33.93
N ASP A 3 21.51 -1.42 -34.16
CA ASP A 3 21.34 -1.98 -35.50
C ASP A 3 20.09 -1.46 -36.19
N LEU A 4 18.96 -1.34 -35.46
CA LEU A 4 17.70 -0.83 -36.01
C LEU A 4 17.75 0.67 -36.36
N MET A 5 18.51 1.46 -35.61
CA MET A 5 18.73 2.87 -35.95
C MET A 5 19.56 3.01 -37.22
N ASN A 6 20.56 2.13 -37.38
CA ASN A 6 21.39 2.08 -38.58
C ASN A 6 20.57 1.62 -39.83
N ASP A 7 19.62 0.70 -39.65
CA ASP A 7 18.69 0.27 -40.75
C ASP A 7 17.79 1.44 -41.21
N ILE A 8 17.35 2.31 -40.31
CA ILE A 8 16.57 3.50 -40.65
C ILE A 8 17.43 4.52 -41.43
N GLU A 9 18.67 4.74 -40.99
CA GLU A 9 19.59 5.71 -41.63
C GLU A 9 20.06 5.22 -43.01
N ASN A 10 20.13 3.92 -43.22
CA ASN A 10 20.60 3.30 -44.50
C ASN A 10 19.46 2.80 -45.37
N ALA A 11 18.21 3.02 -45.06
CA ALA A 11 17.07 2.62 -45.88
C ALA A 11 17.16 3.29 -47.25
N GLY A 12 17.32 2.46 -48.30
CA GLY A 12 17.53 2.92 -49.69
C GLY A 12 16.22 3.26 -50.42
N ASN A 13 15.07 2.88 -49.85
CA ASN A 13 13.76 3.15 -50.42
C ASN A 13 12.69 3.25 -49.29
N PHE A 14 11.48 3.71 -49.66
CA PHE A 14 10.38 3.95 -48.74
C PHE A 14 9.92 2.69 -48.01
N ASP A 15 9.89 1.53 -48.68
CA ASP A 15 9.43 0.26 -48.08
C ASP A 15 10.41 -0.24 -47.01
N GLU A 16 11.71 -0.15 -47.23
CA GLU A 16 12.73 -0.46 -46.24
C GLU A 16 12.65 0.43 -45.01
N LEU A 17 12.36 1.73 -45.20
CA LEU A 17 12.15 2.67 -44.11
C LEU A 17 10.93 2.30 -43.29
N VAL A 18 9.83 1.94 -43.93
CA VAL A 18 8.59 1.52 -43.26
C VAL A 18 8.83 0.26 -42.40
N ASP A 19 9.51 -0.74 -42.99
CA ASP A 19 9.84 -1.98 -42.27
C ASP A 19 10.73 -1.73 -41.04
N ALA A 20 11.78 -0.91 -41.18
CA ALA A 20 12.65 -0.54 -40.09
C ALA A 20 11.90 0.18 -38.96
N VAL A 21 10.99 1.11 -39.30
CA VAL A 21 10.15 1.83 -38.32
C VAL A 21 9.18 0.88 -37.62
N LEU A 22 8.58 -0.09 -38.35
CA LEU A 22 7.69 -1.09 -37.75
C LEU A 22 8.44 -2.01 -36.77
N MET A 23 9.64 -2.46 -37.13
CA MET A 23 10.50 -3.27 -36.26
C MET A 23 10.90 -2.48 -34.98
N LEU A 24 11.26 -1.21 -35.12
CA LEU A 24 11.57 -0.34 -33.99
C LEU A 24 10.36 -0.18 -33.06
N ASN A 25 9.17 0.04 -33.62
CA ASN A 25 7.94 0.15 -32.83
C ASN A 25 7.63 -1.16 -32.08
N GLN A 26 7.74 -2.32 -32.73
CA GLN A 26 7.57 -3.61 -32.09
C GLN A 26 8.57 -3.82 -30.93
N PHE A 27 9.83 -3.45 -31.14
CA PHE A 27 10.86 -3.52 -30.09
C PHE A 27 10.50 -2.63 -28.90
N PHE A 28 10.07 -1.39 -29.11
CA PHE A 28 9.63 -0.49 -28.03
C PHE A 28 8.41 -1.02 -27.28
N VAL A 29 7.44 -1.60 -27.98
CA VAL A 29 6.26 -2.22 -27.36
C VAL A 29 6.70 -3.39 -26.49
N GLN A 30 7.58 -4.24 -26.96
CA GLN A 30 8.08 -5.40 -26.22
C GLN A 30 8.87 -4.98 -24.97
N VAL A 31 9.77 -4.02 -25.08
CA VAL A 31 10.54 -3.48 -23.94
C VAL A 31 9.61 -2.84 -22.91
N ASN A 32 8.65 -2.04 -23.33
CA ASN A 32 7.68 -1.45 -22.42
C ASN A 32 6.84 -2.51 -21.71
N THR A 33 6.41 -3.55 -22.40
CA THR A 33 5.63 -4.64 -21.80
C THR A 33 6.44 -5.38 -20.72
N GLN A 34 7.75 -5.56 -20.92
CA GLN A 34 8.62 -6.18 -19.91
C GLN A 34 8.94 -5.27 -18.73
N LEU A 35 8.98 -3.94 -18.92
CA LEU A 35 9.27 -2.97 -17.86
C LEU A 35 8.04 -2.60 -17.00
N GLN A 36 6.83 -2.79 -17.50
CA GLN A 36 5.60 -2.46 -16.79
C GLN A 36 5.45 -3.21 -15.45
N PRO A 37 5.67 -4.53 -15.36
CA PRO A 37 5.58 -5.25 -14.09
C PRO A 37 6.56 -4.69 -13.05
N LEU A 38 7.81 -4.46 -13.43
CA LEU A 38 8.86 -3.94 -12.53
C LEU A 38 8.52 -2.53 -12.00
N LYS A 39 7.97 -1.67 -12.85
CA LYS A 39 7.51 -0.34 -12.45
C LYS A 39 6.34 -0.41 -11.49
N MET A 40 5.40 -1.33 -11.74
CA MET A 40 4.23 -1.54 -10.91
C MET A 40 4.61 -2.09 -9.53
N GLU A 41 5.49 -3.08 -9.45
CA GLU A 41 6.01 -3.63 -8.19
C GLU A 41 6.70 -2.56 -7.36
N LYS A 42 7.55 -1.74 -7.98
CA LYS A 42 8.21 -0.63 -7.31
C LYS A 42 7.19 0.38 -6.77
N GLN A 43 6.21 0.77 -7.56
CA GLN A 43 5.16 1.70 -7.14
C GLN A 43 4.34 1.14 -5.98
N ILE A 44 3.98 -0.14 -6.01
CA ILE A 44 3.27 -0.82 -4.91
C ILE A 44 4.11 -0.78 -3.63
N HIS A 45 5.40 -1.08 -3.73
CA HIS A 45 6.31 -1.04 -2.60
C HIS A 45 6.38 0.38 -1.97
N GLU A 46 6.53 1.41 -2.80
CA GLU A 46 6.55 2.81 -2.35
C GLU A 46 5.23 3.23 -1.69
N ILE A 47 4.09 2.81 -2.24
CA ILE A 47 2.76 3.04 -1.64
C ILE A 47 2.65 2.34 -0.29
N MET A 48 3.07 1.09 -0.17
CA MET A 48 3.03 0.35 1.09
C MET A 48 3.92 0.97 2.16
N GLN A 49 5.09 1.45 1.78
CA GLN A 49 5.98 2.18 2.69
C GLN A 49 5.33 3.48 3.16
N PHE A 50 4.73 4.25 2.26
CA PHE A 50 4.01 5.48 2.61
C PHE A 50 2.84 5.20 3.57
N ILE A 51 2.07 4.12 3.35
CA ILE A 51 1.01 3.71 4.28
C ILE A 51 1.59 3.38 5.65
N ASN A 52 2.70 2.62 5.70
CA ASN A 52 3.35 2.25 6.96
C ASN A 52 3.82 3.47 7.76
N ASP A 53 4.23 4.52 7.08
CA ASP A 53 4.72 5.75 7.72
C ASP A 53 3.57 6.66 8.22
N HIS A 54 2.36 6.53 7.63
CA HIS A 54 1.23 7.44 7.86
C HIS A 54 -0.04 6.81 8.42
N TYR A 55 -0.13 5.48 8.56
CA TYR A 55 -1.38 4.82 8.97
C TYR A 55 -1.90 5.26 10.36
N THR A 56 -1.05 5.82 11.22
CA THR A 56 -1.44 6.34 12.53
C THR A 56 -1.93 7.78 12.50
N ASP A 57 -1.82 8.49 11.37
CA ASP A 57 -2.32 9.84 11.24
C ASP A 57 -3.86 9.81 11.18
N GLN A 58 -4.51 10.67 11.98
CA GLN A 58 -5.97 10.63 12.13
C GLN A 58 -6.72 10.94 10.82
N ASP A 59 -6.15 11.83 10.00
CA ASP A 59 -6.74 12.27 8.73
C ASP A 59 -6.22 11.46 7.53
N PHE A 60 -5.47 10.37 7.78
CA PHE A 60 -4.94 9.54 6.70
C PHE A 60 -6.04 8.85 5.91
N SER A 61 -6.08 9.12 4.64
CA SER A 61 -7.09 8.65 3.70
C SER A 61 -6.48 8.23 2.37
N ILE A 62 -7.26 7.60 1.51
CA ILE A 62 -6.82 7.24 0.15
C ILE A 62 -6.43 8.47 -0.67
N LEU A 63 -7.01 9.64 -0.37
CA LEU A 63 -6.66 10.90 -1.05
C LEU A 63 -5.22 11.30 -0.78
N CYS A 64 -4.68 11.04 0.41
CA CYS A 64 -3.26 11.29 0.72
C CYS A 64 -2.34 10.49 -0.22
N ILE A 65 -2.70 9.25 -0.53
CA ILE A 65 -1.98 8.42 -1.51
C ILE A 65 -2.12 9.01 -2.92
N CYS A 66 -3.34 9.41 -3.30
CA CYS A 66 -3.58 10.01 -4.61
C CYS A 66 -2.74 11.26 -4.83
N GLU A 67 -2.64 12.11 -3.83
CA GLU A 67 -1.84 13.34 -3.86
C GLU A 67 -0.34 13.04 -3.88
N ALA A 68 0.15 12.16 -2.99
CA ALA A 68 1.58 11.85 -2.88
C ALA A 68 2.14 11.18 -4.15
N PHE A 69 1.34 10.32 -4.79
CA PHE A 69 1.77 9.55 -5.96
C PHE A 69 1.22 10.09 -7.30
N HIS A 70 0.50 11.20 -7.28
CA HIS A 70 -0.12 11.82 -8.45
C HIS A 70 -0.98 10.84 -9.27
N ILE A 71 -1.77 10.01 -8.58
CA ILE A 71 -2.67 9.03 -9.18
C ILE A 71 -4.14 9.37 -8.87
N SER A 72 -5.04 8.93 -9.74
CA SER A 72 -6.48 9.06 -9.49
C SER A 72 -6.95 8.04 -8.44
N GLU A 73 -8.07 8.34 -7.74
CA GLU A 73 -8.70 7.39 -6.83
C GLU A 73 -9.02 6.05 -7.51
N SER A 74 -9.50 6.09 -8.75
CA SER A 74 -9.77 4.88 -9.54
C SER A 74 -8.52 4.02 -9.72
N THR A 75 -7.37 4.65 -9.96
CA THR A 75 -6.08 3.96 -10.06
C THR A 75 -5.66 3.39 -8.72
N ALA A 76 -5.79 4.15 -7.64
CA ALA A 76 -5.48 3.69 -6.29
C ALA A 76 -6.33 2.47 -5.90
N TYR A 77 -7.66 2.52 -6.06
CA TYR A 77 -8.54 1.37 -5.79
C TYR A 77 -8.20 0.14 -6.64
N LYS A 78 -7.80 0.34 -7.91
CA LYS A 78 -7.37 -0.75 -8.77
C LYS A 78 -6.09 -1.42 -8.24
N ILE A 79 -5.11 -0.63 -7.78
CA ILE A 79 -3.87 -1.13 -7.17
C ILE A 79 -4.21 -1.97 -5.93
N PHE A 80 -5.03 -1.45 -5.01
CA PHE A 80 -5.41 -2.19 -3.80
C PHE A 80 -6.10 -3.52 -4.13
N ARG A 81 -7.07 -3.50 -5.05
CA ARG A 81 -7.83 -4.69 -5.42
C ARG A 81 -7.00 -5.75 -6.14
N GLN A 82 -6.05 -5.36 -6.99
CA GLN A 82 -5.30 -6.29 -7.84
C GLN A 82 -3.99 -6.76 -7.23
N ALA A 83 -3.32 -5.90 -6.46
CA ALA A 83 -1.98 -6.17 -5.97
C ALA A 83 -1.94 -6.52 -4.47
N ILE A 84 -2.88 -6.00 -3.69
CA ILE A 84 -2.88 -6.15 -2.23
C ILE A 84 -4.02 -7.07 -1.77
N ASP A 85 -5.00 -7.35 -2.65
CA ASP A 85 -6.19 -8.20 -2.40
C ASP A 85 -7.00 -7.79 -1.16
N THR A 86 -6.96 -6.50 -0.82
CA THR A 86 -7.75 -5.92 0.28
C THR A 86 -8.13 -4.48 -0.04
N SER A 87 -9.09 -3.92 0.68
CA SER A 87 -9.38 -2.49 0.56
C SER A 87 -8.39 -1.65 1.36
N PHE A 88 -8.17 -0.39 0.94
CA PHE A 88 -7.36 0.57 1.69
C PHE A 88 -7.86 0.72 3.14
N ALA A 89 -9.19 0.82 3.33
CA ALA A 89 -9.78 1.00 4.65
C ALA A 89 -9.52 -0.21 5.56
N ASP A 90 -9.68 -1.43 5.05
CA ASP A 90 -9.43 -2.66 5.80
C ASP A 90 -7.95 -2.81 6.13
N LEU A 91 -7.05 -2.50 5.19
CA LEU A 91 -5.61 -2.55 5.42
C LEU A 91 -5.20 -1.61 6.56
N VAL A 92 -5.58 -0.33 6.48
CA VAL A 92 -5.25 0.66 7.51
C VAL A 92 -5.88 0.30 8.85
N GLU A 93 -7.12 -0.19 8.86
CA GLU A 93 -7.77 -0.67 10.08
C GLU A 93 -6.98 -1.81 10.72
N HIS A 94 -6.59 -2.83 9.96
CA HIS A 94 -5.80 -3.95 10.49
C HIS A 94 -4.47 -3.49 11.05
N MET A 95 -3.74 -2.63 10.35
CA MET A 95 -2.46 -2.08 10.83
C MET A 95 -2.62 -1.30 12.15
N ARG A 96 -3.66 -0.48 12.26
CA ARG A 96 -3.97 0.28 13.48
C ARG A 96 -4.29 -0.65 14.65
N ILE A 97 -5.08 -1.69 14.42
CA ILE A 97 -5.46 -2.65 15.48
C ILE A 97 -4.26 -3.52 15.88
N GLU A 98 -3.43 -3.95 14.94
CA GLU A 98 -2.19 -4.67 15.25
C GLU A 98 -1.25 -3.83 16.12
N ARG A 99 -1.06 -2.55 15.78
CA ARG A 99 -0.28 -1.62 16.61
C ARG A 99 -0.89 -1.43 18.00
N ALA A 100 -2.22 -1.34 18.09
CA ALA A 100 -2.92 -1.27 19.38
C ALA A 100 -2.69 -2.51 20.23
N CYS A 101 -2.69 -3.72 19.64
CA CYS A 101 -2.37 -4.96 20.34
C CYS A 101 -0.94 -4.95 20.92
N GLN A 102 0.03 -4.46 20.14
CA GLN A 102 1.41 -4.30 20.63
C GLN A 102 1.47 -3.38 21.85
N MET A 103 0.84 -2.20 21.76
CA MET A 103 0.80 -1.23 22.88
C MET A 103 0.06 -1.77 24.11
N LEU A 104 -1.02 -2.54 23.93
CA LEU A 104 -1.73 -3.21 25.02
C LEU A 104 -0.84 -4.24 25.75
N ASN A 105 0.00 -4.94 25.01
CA ASN A 105 0.95 -5.91 25.58
C ASN A 105 2.07 -5.24 26.38
N GLU A 106 2.47 -4.02 26.02
CA GLU A 106 3.48 -3.24 26.75
C GLU A 106 2.98 -2.75 28.13
N LYS A 107 1.64 -2.68 28.36
CA LYS A 107 0.96 -2.29 29.61
C LYS A 107 1.33 -0.93 30.19
N GLN A 108 1.90 -0.08 29.37
CA GLN A 108 2.35 1.26 29.78
C GLN A 108 1.31 2.36 29.44
N PHE A 109 0.28 2.00 28.65
CA PHE A 109 -0.66 2.96 28.08
C PHE A 109 -2.09 2.71 28.55
N LEU A 110 -2.85 3.79 28.73
CA LEU A 110 -4.28 3.70 28.90
C LEU A 110 -4.96 3.43 27.55
N ILE A 111 -6.07 2.69 27.55
CA ILE A 111 -6.82 2.37 26.32
C ILE A 111 -7.18 3.63 25.50
N LYS A 112 -7.49 4.73 26.20
CA LYS A 112 -7.77 6.02 25.57
C LYS A 112 -6.56 6.59 24.82
N ASP A 113 -5.38 6.49 25.42
CA ASP A 113 -4.13 6.98 24.81
C ASP A 113 -3.76 6.14 23.62
N ILE A 114 -3.97 4.82 23.69
CA ILE A 114 -3.78 3.89 22.56
C ILE A 114 -4.69 4.27 21.39
N SER A 115 -5.97 4.52 21.64
CA SER A 115 -6.93 4.92 20.61
C SER A 115 -6.42 6.10 19.76
N SER A 116 -5.98 7.16 20.44
CA SER A 116 -5.43 8.35 19.78
C SER A 116 -4.09 8.06 19.08
N ALA A 117 -3.19 7.29 19.71
CA ALA A 117 -1.87 6.99 19.19
C ALA A 117 -1.90 6.14 17.92
N VAL A 118 -2.95 5.34 17.71
CA VAL A 118 -3.13 4.53 16.52
C VAL A 118 -4.05 5.16 15.47
N GLY A 119 -4.37 6.46 15.61
CA GLY A 119 -5.03 7.24 14.57
C GLY A 119 -6.56 7.26 14.64
N TYR A 120 -7.18 6.92 15.77
CA TYR A 120 -8.63 7.11 15.94
C TYR A 120 -8.93 8.44 16.64
N THR A 121 -9.84 9.21 16.08
CA THR A 121 -10.34 10.47 16.67
C THR A 121 -11.30 10.23 17.82
N ASN A 122 -11.86 9.01 17.96
CA ASN A 122 -12.91 8.69 18.92
C ASN A 122 -12.79 7.24 19.41
N ASP A 123 -12.81 7.08 20.73
CA ASP A 123 -12.67 5.80 21.42
C ASP A 123 -13.74 4.77 21.05
N ASN A 124 -14.97 5.21 20.75
CA ASN A 124 -16.03 4.29 20.38
C ASN A 124 -15.79 3.67 18.99
N SER A 125 -15.23 4.44 18.06
CA SER A 125 -14.83 3.93 16.74
C SER A 125 -13.70 2.94 16.88
N PHE A 126 -12.69 3.25 17.69
CA PHE A 126 -11.59 2.34 18.01
C PHE A 126 -12.10 1.01 18.61
N ARG A 127 -12.94 1.07 19.67
CA ARG A 127 -13.47 -0.12 20.33
C ARG A 127 -14.27 -1.02 19.39
N ARG A 128 -15.06 -0.42 18.49
CA ARG A 128 -15.82 -1.17 17.47
C ARG A 128 -14.90 -1.83 16.44
N ALA A 129 -13.90 -1.10 15.95
CA ALA A 129 -12.92 -1.63 15.03
C ALA A 129 -12.11 -2.77 15.67
N PHE A 130 -11.62 -2.55 16.89
CA PHE A 130 -10.86 -3.57 17.63
C PHE A 130 -11.68 -4.84 17.83
N LYS A 131 -12.94 -4.72 18.26
CA LYS A 131 -13.83 -5.88 18.44
C LYS A 131 -14.14 -6.59 17.11
N ARG A 132 -14.27 -5.83 16.01
CA ARG A 132 -14.49 -6.41 14.67
C ARG A 132 -13.30 -7.25 14.22
N VAL A 133 -12.08 -6.73 14.40
CA VAL A 133 -10.84 -7.38 13.95
C VAL A 133 -10.41 -8.51 14.88
N MET A 134 -10.45 -8.28 16.20
CA MET A 134 -9.93 -9.21 17.22
C MET A 134 -10.97 -10.14 17.83
N GLY A 135 -12.27 -9.94 17.54
CA GLY A 135 -13.37 -10.71 18.14
C GLY A 135 -13.68 -10.35 19.60
N MET A 136 -12.86 -9.53 20.26
CA MET A 136 -12.99 -9.15 21.66
C MET A 136 -12.67 -7.64 21.85
N THR A 137 -13.05 -7.09 22.99
CA THR A 137 -12.76 -5.68 23.31
C THR A 137 -11.28 -5.48 23.69
N PRO A 138 -10.73 -4.25 23.56
CA PRO A 138 -9.35 -3.96 23.99
C PRO A 138 -9.09 -4.32 25.46
N ARG A 139 -10.10 -4.19 26.32
CA ARG A 139 -10.00 -4.55 27.75
C ARG A 139 -9.90 -6.06 27.94
N GLU A 140 -10.79 -6.83 27.31
CA GLU A 140 -10.75 -8.30 27.34
C GLU A 140 -9.42 -8.82 26.79
N TYR A 141 -8.92 -8.23 25.69
CA TYR A 141 -7.63 -8.57 25.13
C TYR A 141 -6.48 -8.32 26.12
N SER A 142 -6.45 -7.16 26.75
CA SER A 142 -5.42 -6.82 27.77
C SER A 142 -5.48 -7.74 28.99
N GLU A 143 -6.66 -8.16 29.42
CA GLU A 143 -6.84 -9.09 30.54
C GLU A 143 -6.42 -10.51 30.15
N PHE A 144 -6.76 -10.97 28.95
CA PHE A 144 -6.46 -12.32 28.46
C PHE A 144 -4.96 -12.55 28.24
N TYR A 145 -4.26 -11.59 27.65
CA TYR A 145 -2.83 -11.66 27.39
C TYR A 145 -1.95 -11.16 28.54
N THR A 146 -2.56 -10.95 29.73
CA THR A 146 -1.81 -10.65 30.95
C THR A 146 -1.25 -11.94 31.52
N PRO A 147 0.08 -12.16 31.56
CA PRO A 147 0.62 -13.27 32.35
C PRO A 147 0.20 -13.08 33.81
N PRO A 148 -0.15 -14.17 34.52
CA PRO A 148 -0.52 -14.08 35.91
C PRO A 148 0.60 -13.37 36.68
N LYS A 149 0.25 -12.38 37.50
CA LYS A 149 1.23 -11.70 38.38
C LYS A 149 1.91 -12.78 39.19
N SER A 150 3.23 -12.92 39.10
CA SER A 150 4.01 -13.76 40.00
C SER A 150 3.61 -13.40 41.44
N PRO A 151 3.23 -14.39 42.27
CA PRO A 151 2.98 -14.13 43.67
C PRO A 151 4.25 -13.56 44.31
N ARG A 152 4.13 -12.45 45.03
CA ARG A 152 5.21 -11.89 45.85
C ARG A 152 5.47 -12.80 47.04
#